data_7e0928d5eade14032dfedc2b368ca9ee
#
_entry.id   7e0928d5eade14032dfedc2b368ca9ee
#
_cell.length_a   1.000
_cell.length_b   1.000
_cell.length_c   1.000
_cell.angle_alpha   90.00
_cell.angle_beta   90.00
_cell.angle_gamma   90.00
#
_symmetry.space_group_name_H-M   'P 1'
#
loop_
_entity.id
_entity.type
_entity.pdbx_description
1 polymer ?
#
loop_
_entity_poly.entity_id
_entity_poly.type
_entity_poly.pdbx_seq_one_letter_code
_entity_poly.pdbx_strand_id
1 'polypeptide(L)'
;MQCPVCYEKAYSLYSQINELKYFQCQSCKAIYLDKKHYLDQQEEKLRYELHNNELNDPSYRKFLSQLHNPLIKKLVKGSSGLDYGCGPGPALAEMFKESC
;
A
#
# COMPACT_ATOMS: atom_id res chain seq x y z
N MET A 1 -10.99 -2.79 22.52
CA MET A 1 -10.33 -2.92 21.20
C MET A 1 -8.84 -3.15 21.41
N GLN A 2 -8.22 -3.98 20.58
CA GLN A 2 -6.79 -4.26 20.66
C GLN A 2 -6.07 -3.61 19.48
N CYS A 3 -4.84 -3.13 19.73
CA CYS A 3 -3.96 -2.70 18.66
C CYS A 3 -3.67 -3.86 17.69
N PRO A 4 -3.84 -3.68 16.39
CA PRO A 4 -3.58 -4.76 15.42
C PRO A 4 -2.09 -5.08 15.23
N VAL A 5 -1.20 -4.26 15.80
CA VAL A 5 0.26 -4.45 15.67
C VAL A 5 0.84 -5.14 16.89
N CYS A 6 0.60 -4.61 18.10
CA CYS A 6 1.21 -5.16 19.33
C CYS A 6 0.22 -5.82 20.29
N TYR A 7 -1.08 -5.82 19.96
CA TYR A 7 -2.17 -6.42 20.72
C TYR A 7 -2.45 -5.82 22.11
N GLU A 8 -1.80 -4.71 22.46
CA GLU A 8 -2.09 -3.97 23.68
C GLU A 8 -3.45 -3.27 23.58
N LYS A 9 -4.08 -3.06 24.75
CA LYS A 9 -5.45 -2.53 24.83
C LYS A 9 -5.54 -1.04 25.07
N ALA A 10 -4.45 -0.39 25.48
CA ALA A 10 -4.44 1.03 25.77
C ALA A 10 -4.34 1.85 24.48
N TYR A 11 -5.33 2.67 24.22
CA TYR A 11 -5.39 3.52 23.02
C TYR A 11 -6.03 4.86 23.34
N SER A 12 -5.81 5.83 22.45
CA SER A 12 -6.47 7.13 22.48
C SER A 12 -6.93 7.52 21.07
N LEU A 13 -7.94 8.37 20.99
CA LEU A 13 -8.39 8.90 19.71
C LEU A 13 -7.26 9.75 19.11
N TYR A 14 -6.81 9.40 17.90
CA TYR A 14 -5.80 10.16 17.17
C TYR A 14 -6.43 11.25 16.30
N SER A 15 -7.42 10.88 15.50
CA SER A 15 -8.08 11.78 14.56
C SER A 15 -9.44 11.24 14.13
N GLN A 16 -10.30 12.14 13.67
CA GLN A 16 -11.54 11.78 13.01
C GLN A 16 -11.61 12.54 11.69
N ILE A 17 -11.68 11.79 10.59
CA ILE A 17 -11.78 12.34 9.24
C ILE A 17 -13.10 11.88 8.65
N ASN A 18 -13.99 12.84 8.36
CA ASN A 18 -15.39 12.55 8.07
C ASN A 18 -16.01 11.77 9.23
N GLU A 19 -16.54 10.59 9.03
CA GLU A 19 -17.10 9.74 10.08
C GLU A 19 -16.15 8.64 10.54
N LEU A 20 -14.93 8.59 9.98
CA LEU A 20 -13.93 7.57 10.28
C LEU A 20 -13.07 7.98 11.47
N LYS A 21 -13.02 7.12 12.48
CA LYS A 21 -12.20 7.33 13.67
C LYS A 21 -10.89 6.54 13.58
N TYR A 22 -9.78 7.22 13.85
CA TYR A 22 -8.44 6.63 13.92
C TYR A 22 -7.95 6.70 15.35
N PHE A 23 -7.38 5.60 15.83
CA PHE A 23 -6.82 5.50 17.17
C PHE A 23 -5.31 5.33 17.13
N GLN A 24 -4.66 5.75 18.20
CA GLN A 24 -3.23 5.51 18.40
C GLN A 24 -3.00 4.60 19.59
N CYS A 25 -2.22 3.55 19.40
CA CYS A 25 -1.79 2.69 20.48
C CYS A 25 -0.85 3.44 21.43
N GLN A 26 -1.09 3.34 22.73
CA GLN A 26 -0.24 3.98 23.73
C GLN A 26 1.11 3.29 23.88
N SER A 27 1.19 2.00 23.54
CA SER A 27 2.41 1.21 23.65
C SER A 27 3.33 1.36 22.44
N CYS A 28 2.88 0.92 21.26
CA CYS A 28 3.73 0.91 20.05
C CYS A 28 3.57 2.15 19.17
N LYS A 29 2.62 3.03 19.51
CA LYS A 29 2.32 4.27 18.75
C LYS A 29 1.74 4.04 17.35
N ALA A 30 1.38 2.82 16.98
CA ALA A 30 0.69 2.54 15.72
C ALA A 30 -0.64 3.30 15.66
N ILE A 31 -0.94 3.85 14.49
CA ILE A 31 -2.22 4.51 14.22
C ILE A 31 -3.06 3.55 13.38
N TYR A 32 -4.29 3.31 13.80
CA TYR A 32 -5.16 2.35 13.14
C TYR A 32 -6.61 2.81 13.10
N LEU A 33 -7.34 2.32 12.10
CA LEU A 33 -8.76 2.60 11.92
C LEU A 33 -9.59 1.81 12.92
N ASP A 34 -10.67 2.41 13.44
CA ASP A 34 -11.64 1.70 14.27
C ASP A 34 -12.21 0.49 13.50
N LYS A 35 -12.23 -0.67 14.15
CA LYS A 35 -12.71 -1.92 13.54
C LYS A 35 -14.11 -1.84 12.95
N LYS A 36 -14.99 -1.03 13.53
CA LYS A 36 -16.36 -0.87 13.01
C LYS A 36 -16.39 -0.29 11.60
N HIS A 37 -15.31 0.35 11.16
CA HIS A 37 -15.19 0.92 9.81
C HIS A 37 -14.50 -0.02 8.83
N TYR A 38 -14.08 -1.22 9.26
CA TYR A 38 -13.45 -2.19 8.37
C TYR A 38 -14.46 -2.67 7.31
N LEU A 39 -13.98 -2.75 6.09
CA LEU A 39 -14.75 -3.30 4.99
C LEU A 39 -14.86 -4.82 5.14
N ASP A 40 -16.01 -5.40 4.74
CA ASP A 40 -16.09 -6.85 4.59
C ASP A 40 -15.32 -7.30 3.33
N GLN A 41 -15.19 -8.62 3.14
CA GLN A 41 -14.41 -9.17 2.03
C GLN A 41 -14.96 -8.76 0.67
N GLN A 42 -16.27 -8.66 0.54
CA GLN A 42 -16.91 -8.27 -0.73
C GLN A 42 -16.68 -6.80 -1.06
N GLU A 43 -16.83 -5.93 -0.08
CA GLU A 43 -16.57 -4.49 -0.23
C GLU A 43 -15.10 -4.21 -0.56
N GLU A 44 -14.20 -4.92 0.10
CA GLU A 44 -12.77 -4.83 -0.14
C GLU A 44 -12.43 -5.27 -1.56
N LYS A 45 -12.98 -6.39 -2.01
CA LYS A 45 -12.80 -6.89 -3.37
C LYS A 45 -13.29 -5.89 -4.42
N LEU A 46 -14.46 -5.29 -4.21
CA LEU A 46 -15.01 -4.29 -5.11
C LEU A 46 -14.10 -3.08 -5.23
N ARG A 47 -13.49 -2.63 -4.14
CA ARG A 47 -12.54 -1.51 -4.16
C ARG A 47 -11.28 -1.85 -4.96
N TYR A 48 -10.75 -3.06 -4.82
CA TYR A 48 -9.60 -3.51 -5.60
C TYR A 48 -9.94 -3.61 -7.10
N GLU A 49 -11.14 -4.04 -7.44
CA GLU A 49 -11.59 -4.13 -8.82
C GLU A 49 -11.73 -2.76 -9.50
N LEU A 50 -11.90 -1.69 -8.73
CA LEU A 50 -11.90 -0.32 -9.26
C LEU A 50 -10.51 0.17 -9.63
N HIS A 51 -9.45 -0.49 -9.18
CA HIS A 51 -8.08 -0.15 -9.54
C HIS A 51 -7.80 -0.58 -10.96
N ASN A 52 -7.63 0.38 -11.86
CA ASN A 52 -7.34 0.15 -13.26
C ASN A 52 -5.90 0.56 -13.57
N ASN A 53 -4.94 -0.23 -13.06
CA ASN A 53 -3.52 0.02 -13.24
C ASN A 53 -2.99 -0.79 -14.41
N GLU A 54 -3.03 -0.21 -15.61
CA GLU A 54 -2.52 -0.85 -16.82
C GLU A 54 -1.00 -0.69 -16.96
N LEU A 55 -0.35 -1.70 -17.58
CA LEU A 55 1.10 -1.74 -17.80
C LEU A 55 1.64 -0.50 -18.53
N ASN A 56 0.85 0.05 -19.43
CA ASN A 56 1.27 1.13 -20.32
C ASN A 56 0.62 2.48 -19.98
N ASP A 57 -0.08 2.61 -18.86
CA ASP A 57 -0.66 3.88 -18.42
C ASP A 57 0.46 4.89 -18.09
N PRO A 58 0.58 6.00 -18.86
CA PRO A 58 1.67 6.96 -18.63
C PRO A 58 1.61 7.62 -17.25
N SER A 59 0.41 7.92 -16.75
CA SER A 59 0.24 8.55 -15.43
C SER A 59 0.68 7.62 -14.31
N TYR A 60 0.32 6.36 -14.39
CA TYR A 60 0.71 5.37 -13.42
C TYR A 60 2.22 5.11 -13.45
N ARG A 61 2.80 5.01 -14.65
CA ARG A 61 4.25 4.87 -14.83
C ARG A 61 5.02 6.06 -14.29
N LYS A 62 4.50 7.27 -14.48
CA LYS A 62 5.09 8.48 -13.91
C LYS A 62 5.11 8.43 -12.38
N PHE A 63 4.03 7.99 -11.77
CA PHE A 63 3.96 7.77 -10.32
C PHE A 63 5.00 6.75 -9.86
N LEU A 64 5.08 5.61 -10.53
CA LEU A 64 6.03 4.55 -10.20
C LEU A 64 7.49 4.95 -10.44
N SER A 65 7.75 5.92 -11.31
CA SER A 65 9.10 6.39 -11.60
C SER A 65 9.80 6.98 -10.38
N GLN A 66 9.03 7.43 -9.38
CA GLN A 66 9.56 7.93 -8.11
C GLN A 66 10.37 6.87 -7.37
N LEU A 67 10.00 5.60 -7.51
CA LEU A 67 10.74 4.47 -6.97
C LEU A 67 11.72 3.89 -8.00
N HIS A 68 11.26 3.68 -9.24
CA HIS A 68 12.03 3.05 -10.30
C HIS A 68 13.34 3.81 -10.60
N ASN A 69 13.26 5.12 -10.81
CA ASN A 69 14.41 5.90 -11.28
C ASN A 69 15.59 5.91 -10.30
N PRO A 70 15.40 6.18 -8.99
CA PRO A 70 16.53 6.10 -8.07
C PRO A 70 17.01 4.67 -7.82
N LEU A 71 16.12 3.68 -7.88
CA LEU A 71 16.47 2.29 -7.58
C LEU A 71 17.24 1.62 -8.72
N ILE A 72 16.87 1.88 -9.98
CA ILE A 72 17.53 1.25 -11.15
C ILE A 72 19.02 1.59 -11.18
N LYS A 73 19.41 2.74 -10.71
CA LYS A 73 20.83 3.18 -10.65
C LYS A 73 21.66 2.36 -9.66
N LYS A 74 21.01 1.71 -8.70
CA LYS A 74 21.65 0.92 -7.65
C LYS A 74 21.63 -0.58 -7.94
N LEU A 75 20.89 -1.01 -8.95
CA LEU A 75 20.75 -2.42 -9.30
C LEU A 75 21.82 -2.86 -10.29
N VAL A 76 22.30 -4.10 -10.11
CA VAL A 76 23.18 -4.76 -11.06
C VAL A 76 22.33 -5.37 -12.17
N LYS A 77 22.75 -5.23 -13.42
CA LYS A 77 22.06 -5.82 -14.57
C LYS A 77 21.91 -7.34 -14.37
N GLY A 78 20.71 -7.84 -14.63
CA GLY A 78 20.37 -9.24 -14.46
C GLY A 78 19.95 -9.64 -13.05
N SER A 79 19.85 -8.66 -12.13
CA SER A 79 19.34 -8.91 -10.78
C SER A 79 17.89 -9.36 -10.81
N SER A 80 17.49 -10.15 -9.80
CA SER A 80 16.10 -10.58 -9.59
C SER A 80 15.47 -9.78 -8.49
N GLY A 81 14.16 -9.55 -8.59
CA GLY A 81 13.41 -8.84 -7.57
C GLY A 81 11.97 -9.33 -7.48
N LEU A 82 11.29 -8.91 -6.43
CA LEU A 82 9.89 -9.22 -6.19
C LEU A 82 9.14 -7.94 -5.84
N ASP A 83 8.06 -7.68 -6.57
CA ASP A 83 7.10 -6.63 -6.23
C ASP A 83 5.89 -7.29 -5.55
N TYR A 84 5.94 -7.35 -4.22
CA TYR A 84 4.90 -7.98 -3.43
C TYR A 84 3.63 -7.13 -3.46
N GLY A 85 2.50 -7.77 -3.82
CA GLY A 85 1.22 -7.07 -3.88
C GLY A 85 1.03 -6.19 -5.12
N CYS A 86 1.74 -6.47 -6.21
CA CYS A 86 1.71 -5.66 -7.44
C CYS A 86 0.35 -5.60 -8.15
N GLY A 87 -0.57 -6.54 -7.84
CA GLY A 87 -1.86 -6.62 -8.52
C GLY A 87 -1.78 -7.17 -9.94
N PRO A 88 -2.87 -7.09 -10.71
CA PRO A 88 -2.97 -7.71 -12.04
C PRO A 88 -2.18 -6.98 -13.14
N GLY A 89 -1.83 -5.70 -12.93
CA GLY A 89 -1.06 -4.92 -13.91
C GLY A 89 0.33 -4.56 -13.37
N PRO A 90 1.34 -5.46 -13.47
CA PRO A 90 2.64 -5.26 -12.84
C PRO A 90 3.52 -4.27 -13.61
N ALA A 91 3.11 -3.01 -13.68
CA ALA A 91 3.78 -1.95 -14.43
C ALA A 91 5.20 -1.67 -13.94
N LEU A 92 5.42 -1.69 -12.62
CA LEU A 92 6.77 -1.46 -12.06
C LEU A 92 7.75 -2.55 -12.48
N ALA A 93 7.34 -3.82 -12.43
CA ALA A 93 8.17 -4.94 -12.88
C ALA A 93 8.51 -4.78 -14.37
N GLU A 94 7.57 -4.37 -15.19
CA GLU A 94 7.78 -4.14 -16.61
C GLU A 94 8.77 -3.00 -16.88
N MET A 95 8.66 -1.91 -16.10
CA MET A 95 9.62 -0.79 -16.18
C MET A 95 11.04 -1.24 -15.86
N PHE A 96 11.23 -2.11 -14.86
CA PHE A 96 12.55 -2.67 -14.55
C PHE A 96 13.07 -3.56 -15.67
N LYS A 97 12.22 -4.38 -16.29
CA LYS A 97 12.61 -5.23 -17.43
C LYS A 97 13.04 -4.40 -18.62
N GLU A 98 12.34 -3.33 -18.93
CA GLU A 98 12.66 -2.43 -20.03
C GLU A 98 14.00 -1.70 -19.83
N SER A 99 14.42 -1.50 -18.58
CA SER A 99 15.62 -0.76 -18.21
C SER A 99 16.86 -1.64 -18.02
N CYS A 100 16.69 -2.94 -18.05
CA CYS A 100 17.80 -3.90 -17.84
C CYS A 100 18.26 -4.57 -19.13
#